data_1dc8849d1deca94639f6194e2477be91
#
_entry.id   1dc8849d1deca94639f6194e2477be91
#
_cell.length_a   1.000
_cell.length_b   1.000
_cell.length_c   1.000
_cell.angle_alpha   90.00
_cell.angle_beta   90.00
_cell.angle_gamma   90.00
#
_symmetry.space_group_name_H-M   'P 1'
#
loop_
_entity.id
_entity.type
_entity.pdbx_description
1 polymer ?
#
loop_
_entity_poly.entity_id
_entity_poly.type
_entity_poly.pdbx_seq_one_letter_code
_entity_poly.pdbx_strand_id
1 'polypeptide(L)'
;GIFQDLNQFKDALDFSADKWSDQTNGLYQLSGKQFACAAESEGVNSLTGNLVMYFNKRLLKQAGYNPDDLYTMQKDGTWTWSKFEEMASKVAALSSGGDTVWGCVNNASQLYNSLCVSNGLNWITKDQQGVHFSADDPKCMAAMDFLLKLRGNNVIPQEDSFNDYKMFLEGKAGFIPEYLERLQHKDGYGGMQDDFGLVMFPKPEGASSYISINDWFSGWAILTGVKEPEKVALVLNALTEPLYPDREEMQKTQNSTYMSWVRDEGSMDVFPLVKANSVISPMGFASPVDAQWKEQVGKILKGEKTSAQAIQEVKSQYTDTLEGLWTLTE
;
A
#
# COMPACT_ATOMS: atom_id res chain seq x y z
N GLY A 1 -6.93 26.52 11.78
CA GLY A 1 -6.79 25.65 10.63
C GLY A 1 -6.69 26.40 9.31
N ILE A 2 -6.02 25.79 8.35
CA ILE A 2 -5.86 26.38 6.99
C ILE A 2 -6.93 25.92 6.01
N PHE A 3 -7.72 24.90 6.38
CA PHE A 3 -8.80 24.36 5.56
C PHE A 3 -10.17 24.70 6.15
N GLN A 4 -11.13 24.94 5.27
CA GLN A 4 -12.52 25.13 5.66
C GLN A 4 -13.19 23.78 5.91
N ASP A 5 -14.20 23.78 6.79
CA ASP A 5 -15.10 22.64 6.94
C ASP A 5 -16.04 22.60 5.73
N LEU A 6 -15.89 21.58 4.88
CA LEU A 6 -16.68 21.43 3.66
C LEU A 6 -18.16 21.16 3.92
N ASN A 7 -18.55 20.73 5.14
CA ASN A 7 -19.95 20.52 5.50
C ASN A 7 -20.78 21.80 5.41
N GLN A 8 -20.14 22.98 5.48
CA GLN A 8 -20.84 24.26 5.30
C GLN A 8 -21.28 24.53 3.85
N PHE A 9 -20.74 23.77 2.88
CA PHE A 9 -21.04 23.89 1.45
C PHE A 9 -21.93 22.74 0.93
N LYS A 10 -22.73 22.11 1.79
CA LYS A 10 -23.57 20.95 1.45
C LYS A 10 -24.55 21.19 0.29
N ASP A 11 -24.93 22.44 0.02
CA ASP A 11 -25.81 22.79 -1.11
C ASP A 11 -25.06 22.70 -2.46
N ALA A 12 -23.73 22.79 -2.45
CA ALA A 12 -22.86 22.63 -3.61
C ALA A 12 -22.17 21.26 -3.62
N LEU A 13 -21.85 20.68 -2.45
CA LEU A 13 -21.12 19.43 -2.26
C LEU A 13 -22.02 18.44 -1.52
N ASP A 14 -22.92 17.76 -2.24
CA ASP A 14 -23.75 16.72 -1.66
C ASP A 14 -22.92 15.43 -1.48
N PHE A 15 -22.39 15.23 -0.28
CA PHE A 15 -21.59 14.05 0.07
C PHE A 15 -22.39 12.74 0.13
N SER A 16 -23.71 12.76 -0.04
CA SER A 16 -24.53 11.56 -0.17
C SER A 16 -24.58 11.01 -1.61
N ALA A 17 -24.04 11.76 -2.59
CA ALA A 17 -24.00 11.34 -3.97
C ALA A 17 -22.99 10.19 -4.22
N ASP A 18 -23.33 9.25 -5.08
CA ASP A 18 -22.54 8.04 -5.37
C ASP A 18 -21.13 8.31 -5.95
N LYS A 19 -20.87 9.53 -6.35
CA LYS A 19 -19.55 9.92 -6.88
C LYS A 19 -18.45 10.06 -5.82
N TRP A 20 -18.80 10.10 -4.55
CA TRP A 20 -17.85 10.30 -3.48
C TRP A 20 -17.28 8.98 -2.95
N SER A 21 -15.99 8.97 -2.70
CA SER A 21 -15.32 7.83 -2.06
C SER A 21 -15.52 7.88 -0.54
N ASP A 22 -16.41 7.05 -0.01
CA ASP A 22 -16.66 6.96 1.43
C ASP A 22 -15.38 6.63 2.21
N GLN A 23 -14.57 5.72 1.68
CA GLN A 23 -13.33 5.31 2.32
C GLN A 23 -12.33 6.47 2.44
N THR A 24 -12.10 7.19 1.34
CA THR A 24 -11.16 8.33 1.32
C THR A 24 -11.72 9.51 2.11
N ASN A 25 -13.00 9.81 1.95
CA ASN A 25 -13.64 10.92 2.66
C ASN A 25 -13.65 10.67 4.17
N GLY A 26 -13.81 9.44 4.62
CA GLY A 26 -13.70 9.08 6.03
C GLY A 26 -12.34 9.43 6.64
N LEU A 27 -11.25 9.39 5.87
CA LEU A 27 -9.92 9.82 6.34
C LEU A 27 -9.81 11.34 6.52
N TYR A 28 -10.55 12.12 5.73
CA TYR A 28 -10.53 13.58 5.81
C TYR A 28 -11.50 14.17 6.84
N GLN A 29 -12.23 13.30 7.54
CA GLN A 29 -13.07 13.73 8.65
C GLN A 29 -12.26 13.80 9.95
N LEU A 30 -12.48 14.90 10.68
CA LEU A 30 -11.87 15.13 11.98
C LEU A 30 -12.86 15.86 12.87
N SER A 31 -13.18 15.31 14.03
CA SER A 31 -14.16 15.89 14.99
C SER A 31 -15.49 16.28 14.33
N GLY A 32 -16.01 15.45 13.42
CA GLY A 32 -17.27 15.68 12.72
C GLY A 32 -17.23 16.73 11.60
N LYS A 33 -16.07 17.30 11.32
CA LYS A 33 -15.83 18.24 10.22
C LYS A 33 -15.19 17.51 9.03
N GLN A 34 -15.53 17.93 7.81
CA GLN A 34 -14.96 17.42 6.56
C GLN A 34 -13.98 18.43 6.00
N PHE A 35 -12.68 18.17 6.05
CA PHE A 35 -11.65 19.12 5.63
C PHE A 35 -11.15 18.94 4.20
N ALA A 36 -11.39 17.79 3.59
CA ALA A 36 -11.16 17.55 2.18
C ALA A 36 -12.15 16.51 1.67
N CYS A 37 -12.24 16.38 0.36
CA CYS A 37 -13.08 15.35 -0.28
C CYS A 37 -12.37 14.75 -1.47
N ALA A 38 -12.71 13.50 -1.78
CA ALA A 38 -12.27 12.80 -2.96
C ALA A 38 -13.47 12.14 -3.64
N ALA A 39 -13.59 12.37 -4.93
CA ALA A 39 -14.51 11.58 -5.74
C ALA A 39 -13.99 10.15 -5.86
N GLU A 40 -14.88 9.19 -6.06
CA GLU A 40 -14.49 7.85 -6.46
C GLU A 40 -13.72 7.98 -7.78
N SER A 41 -12.47 7.53 -7.78
CA SER A 41 -11.63 7.68 -8.94
C SER A 41 -12.09 6.71 -10.03
N GLU A 42 -12.61 7.25 -11.13
CA GLU A 42 -13.11 6.47 -12.26
C GLU A 42 -12.06 6.31 -13.38
N GLY A 43 -10.92 6.97 -13.25
CA GLY A 43 -9.88 6.91 -14.26
C GLY A 43 -9.02 5.64 -14.21
N VAL A 44 -8.23 5.43 -15.26
CA VAL A 44 -7.23 4.33 -15.32
C VAL A 44 -6.22 4.39 -14.19
N ASN A 45 -6.05 5.55 -13.58
CA ASN A 45 -5.14 5.77 -12.46
C ASN A 45 -5.77 5.50 -11.07
N SER A 46 -7.03 5.06 -11.03
CA SER A 46 -7.75 4.84 -9.76
C SER A 46 -7.07 3.84 -8.82
N LEU A 47 -6.33 2.88 -9.37
CA LEU A 47 -5.66 1.82 -8.61
C LEU A 47 -4.15 2.02 -8.47
N THR A 48 -3.58 3.09 -9.05
CA THR A 48 -2.11 3.25 -9.14
C THR A 48 -1.41 3.37 -7.80
N GLY A 49 -2.06 3.90 -6.78
CA GLY A 49 -1.55 3.99 -5.41
C GLY A 49 -1.60 2.67 -4.62
N ASN A 50 -2.13 1.61 -5.21
CA ASN A 50 -2.22 0.31 -4.56
C ASN A 50 -0.93 -0.49 -4.71
N LEU A 51 -0.53 -1.14 -3.62
CA LEU A 51 0.63 -1.99 -3.56
C LEU A 51 0.25 -3.44 -3.89
N VAL A 52 1.01 -4.05 -4.79
CA VAL A 52 0.90 -5.45 -5.20
C VAL A 52 2.26 -6.12 -5.16
N MET A 53 2.33 -7.44 -5.37
CA MET A 53 3.58 -8.17 -5.45
C MET A 53 3.96 -8.40 -6.93
N TYR A 54 5.08 -7.84 -7.34
CA TYR A 54 5.74 -8.17 -8.61
C TYR A 54 6.65 -9.38 -8.41
N PHE A 55 6.72 -10.25 -9.39
CA PHE A 55 7.61 -11.40 -9.34
C PHE A 55 8.37 -11.60 -10.64
N ASN A 56 9.66 -11.98 -10.54
CA ASN A 56 10.55 -12.23 -11.66
C ASN A 56 10.38 -13.68 -12.16
N LYS A 57 9.81 -13.83 -13.38
CA LYS A 57 9.51 -15.15 -13.95
C LYS A 57 10.76 -15.98 -14.23
N ARG A 58 11.87 -15.36 -14.65
CA ARG A 58 13.13 -16.06 -14.90
C ARG A 58 13.70 -16.68 -13.61
N LEU A 59 13.78 -15.89 -12.54
CA LEU A 59 14.31 -16.37 -11.27
C LEU A 59 13.46 -17.47 -10.66
N LEU A 60 12.12 -17.36 -10.74
CA LEU A 60 11.23 -18.42 -10.29
C LEU A 60 11.43 -19.72 -11.07
N LYS A 61 11.59 -19.67 -12.39
CA LYS A 61 11.91 -20.86 -13.20
C LYS A 61 13.25 -21.47 -12.79
N GLN A 62 14.27 -20.66 -12.55
CA GLN A 62 15.57 -21.13 -12.06
C GLN A 62 15.49 -21.77 -10.68
N ALA A 63 14.60 -21.28 -9.81
CA ALA A 63 14.31 -21.85 -8.49
C ALA A 63 13.42 -23.11 -8.54
N GLY A 64 13.04 -23.57 -9.74
CA GLY A 64 12.28 -24.80 -9.95
C GLY A 64 10.76 -24.66 -9.90
N TYR A 65 10.24 -23.45 -10.05
CA TYR A 65 8.80 -23.19 -10.09
C TYR A 65 8.32 -22.90 -11.51
N ASN A 66 7.06 -23.23 -11.80
CA ASN A 66 6.35 -22.62 -12.90
C ASN A 66 5.80 -21.26 -12.42
N PRO A 67 6.22 -20.11 -12.99
CA PRO A 67 5.78 -18.79 -12.52
C PRO A 67 4.27 -18.58 -12.59
N ASP A 68 3.61 -19.22 -13.55
CA ASP A 68 2.16 -19.06 -13.75
C ASP A 68 1.32 -19.75 -12.65
N ASP A 69 1.95 -20.64 -11.85
CA ASP A 69 1.31 -21.25 -10.68
C ASP A 69 0.95 -20.20 -9.62
N LEU A 70 1.64 -19.02 -9.59
CA LEU A 70 1.27 -17.94 -8.66
C LEU A 70 -0.14 -17.42 -8.92
N TYR A 71 -0.55 -17.31 -10.17
CA TYR A 71 -1.91 -16.89 -10.52
C TYR A 71 -2.95 -17.88 -10.02
N THR A 72 -2.65 -19.19 -10.16
CA THR A 72 -3.50 -20.26 -9.62
C THR A 72 -3.55 -20.20 -8.10
N MET A 73 -2.39 -20.06 -7.43
CA MET A 73 -2.32 -19.94 -5.97
C MET A 73 -3.10 -18.72 -5.45
N GLN A 74 -3.03 -17.58 -6.14
CA GLN A 74 -3.83 -16.41 -5.81
C GLN A 74 -5.31 -16.70 -5.92
N LYS A 75 -5.76 -17.31 -7.02
CA LYS A 75 -7.16 -17.66 -7.27
C LYS A 75 -7.70 -18.65 -6.25
N ASP A 76 -6.90 -19.66 -5.88
CA ASP A 76 -7.29 -20.70 -4.93
C ASP A 76 -7.09 -20.26 -3.46
N GLY A 77 -6.56 -19.06 -3.23
CA GLY A 77 -6.32 -18.53 -1.89
C GLY A 77 -5.16 -19.16 -1.14
N THR A 78 -4.27 -19.88 -1.85
CA THR A 78 -3.08 -20.56 -1.29
C THR A 78 -1.79 -19.75 -1.40
N TRP A 79 -1.85 -18.55 -2.00
CA TRP A 79 -0.74 -17.59 -2.00
C TRP A 79 -0.63 -16.92 -0.63
N THR A 80 0.09 -17.56 0.30
CA THR A 80 0.20 -17.16 1.72
C THR A 80 1.62 -16.72 2.06
N TRP A 81 1.80 -16.18 3.27
CA TRP A 81 3.12 -15.80 3.78
C TRP A 81 4.10 -16.98 3.76
N SER A 82 3.66 -18.17 4.18
CA SER A 82 4.54 -19.36 4.15
C SER A 82 4.92 -19.76 2.74
N LYS A 83 3.99 -19.65 1.78
CA LYS A 83 4.27 -19.94 0.38
C LYS A 83 5.21 -18.91 -0.23
N PHE A 84 5.01 -17.63 0.07
CA PHE A 84 5.93 -16.57 -0.30
C PHE A 84 7.34 -16.81 0.25
N GLU A 85 7.46 -17.10 1.55
CA GLU A 85 8.76 -17.39 2.18
C GLU A 85 9.46 -18.60 1.52
N GLU A 86 8.74 -19.68 1.27
CA GLU A 86 9.26 -20.88 0.59
C GLU A 86 9.86 -20.53 -0.77
N MET A 87 9.09 -19.81 -1.60
CA MET A 87 9.51 -19.46 -2.96
C MET A 87 10.64 -18.44 -2.95
N ALA A 88 10.53 -17.41 -2.12
CA ALA A 88 11.55 -16.36 -1.98
C ALA A 88 12.88 -16.94 -1.45
N SER A 89 12.84 -17.87 -0.49
CA SER A 89 14.03 -18.57 0.01
C SER A 89 14.74 -19.39 -1.07
N LYS A 90 13.99 -20.10 -1.92
CA LYS A 90 14.59 -20.84 -3.04
C LYS A 90 15.19 -19.92 -4.10
N VAL A 91 14.58 -18.74 -4.33
CA VAL A 91 15.20 -17.72 -5.20
C VAL A 91 16.48 -17.18 -4.59
N ALA A 92 16.50 -16.85 -3.30
CA ALA A 92 17.70 -16.39 -2.61
C ALA A 92 18.85 -17.42 -2.66
N ALA A 93 18.52 -18.72 -2.64
CA ALA A 93 19.48 -19.81 -2.77
C ALA A 93 20.14 -19.90 -4.16
N LEU A 94 19.70 -19.16 -5.16
CA LEU A 94 20.36 -19.03 -6.48
C LEU A 94 21.65 -18.20 -6.41
N SER A 95 21.90 -17.50 -5.33
CA SER A 95 23.14 -16.75 -5.11
C SER A 95 24.37 -17.66 -5.29
N SER A 96 25.31 -17.25 -6.13
CA SER A 96 26.53 -18.04 -6.40
C SER A 96 27.66 -17.16 -6.91
N GLY A 97 28.92 -17.57 -6.64
CA GLY A 97 30.11 -16.98 -7.27
C GLY A 97 30.34 -15.48 -7.01
N GLY A 98 29.76 -14.93 -5.94
CA GLY A 98 29.83 -13.50 -5.63
C GLY A 98 28.65 -12.69 -6.15
N ASP A 99 27.78 -13.27 -6.96
CA ASP A 99 26.51 -12.66 -7.39
C ASP A 99 25.42 -12.97 -6.35
N THR A 100 24.89 -11.90 -5.75
CA THR A 100 23.79 -12.02 -4.79
C THR A 100 22.45 -11.90 -5.50
N VAL A 101 21.60 -12.89 -5.27
CA VAL A 101 20.18 -12.87 -5.65
C VAL A 101 19.34 -12.84 -4.38
N TRP A 102 18.41 -11.90 -4.29
CA TRP A 102 17.51 -11.78 -3.16
C TRP A 102 16.18 -12.47 -3.43
N GLY A 103 15.61 -13.06 -2.40
CA GLY A 103 14.27 -13.61 -2.50
C GLY A 103 13.25 -12.50 -2.71
N CYS A 104 13.35 -11.45 -1.89
CA CYS A 104 12.52 -10.26 -1.99
C CYS A 104 13.35 -9.02 -1.66
N VAL A 105 13.03 -7.91 -2.30
CA VAL A 105 13.61 -6.58 -2.02
C VAL A 105 12.51 -5.58 -1.75
N ASN A 106 12.71 -4.77 -0.74
CA ASN A 106 11.99 -3.53 -0.42
C ASN A 106 12.61 -2.94 0.85
N ASN A 107 12.37 -1.65 1.12
CA ASN A 107 12.73 -1.14 2.42
C ASN A 107 11.89 -1.82 3.53
N ALA A 108 12.53 -2.07 4.67
CA ALA A 108 11.95 -2.89 5.72
C ALA A 108 10.68 -2.27 6.33
N SER A 109 10.60 -0.95 6.41
CA SER A 109 9.41 -0.26 6.93
C SER A 109 8.20 -0.44 6.04
N GLN A 110 8.38 -0.37 4.72
CA GLN A 110 7.29 -0.59 3.77
C GLN A 110 6.87 -2.05 3.75
N LEU A 111 7.83 -2.98 3.79
CA LEU A 111 7.53 -4.41 3.88
C LEU A 111 6.79 -4.75 5.18
N TYR A 112 7.23 -4.18 6.32
CA TYR A 112 6.52 -4.31 7.60
C TYR A 112 5.08 -3.79 7.51
N ASN A 113 4.88 -2.58 6.95
CA ASN A 113 3.56 -2.00 6.76
C ASN A 113 2.65 -2.92 5.91
N SER A 114 3.19 -3.44 4.80
CA SER A 114 2.47 -4.36 3.92
C SER A 114 2.09 -5.66 4.62
N LEU A 115 2.97 -6.21 5.45
CA LEU A 115 2.71 -7.39 6.27
C LEU A 115 1.61 -7.12 7.31
N CYS A 116 1.67 -5.99 8.02
CA CYS A 116 0.64 -5.58 8.97
C CYS A 116 -0.73 -5.51 8.29
N VAL A 117 -0.82 -4.78 7.17
CA VAL A 117 -2.08 -4.58 6.45
C VAL A 117 -2.60 -5.90 5.88
N SER A 118 -1.74 -6.75 5.31
CA SER A 118 -2.16 -8.07 4.81
C SER A 118 -2.70 -8.97 5.93
N ASN A 119 -2.29 -8.71 7.19
CA ASN A 119 -2.82 -9.37 8.39
C ASN A 119 -4.06 -8.66 8.98
N GLY A 120 -4.60 -7.67 8.26
CA GLY A 120 -5.85 -7.00 8.60
C GLY A 120 -5.73 -5.89 9.65
N LEU A 121 -4.52 -5.33 9.86
CA LEU A 121 -4.32 -4.18 10.73
C LEU A 121 -3.08 -3.38 10.28
N ASN A 122 -3.09 -2.06 10.45
CA ASN A 122 -1.91 -1.22 10.31
C ASN A 122 -1.37 -0.86 11.70
N TRP A 123 -0.06 -0.56 11.82
CA TRP A 123 0.55 -0.09 13.07
C TRP A 123 0.08 1.33 13.49
N ILE A 124 -0.53 2.07 12.54
CA ILE A 124 -1.37 3.24 12.80
C ILE A 124 -2.78 2.89 12.35
N THR A 125 -3.75 3.14 13.20
CA THR A 125 -5.18 2.99 12.89
C THR A 125 -5.92 4.29 13.11
N LYS A 126 -7.05 4.45 12.45
CA LYS A 126 -7.96 5.61 12.64
C LYS A 126 -9.39 5.11 12.74
N ASP A 127 -10.10 5.60 13.73
CA ASP A 127 -11.54 5.40 13.91
C ASP A 127 -12.23 6.72 14.27
N GLN A 128 -13.46 6.63 14.80
CA GLN A 128 -14.23 7.80 15.22
C GLN A 128 -13.68 8.46 16.50
N GLN A 129 -12.88 7.74 17.29
CA GLN A 129 -12.28 8.21 18.53
C GLN A 129 -10.94 8.89 18.29
N GLY A 130 -10.28 8.63 17.16
CA GLY A 130 -9.00 9.26 16.85
C GLY A 130 -8.06 8.44 16.00
N VAL A 131 -6.78 8.78 16.13
CA VAL A 131 -5.66 8.07 15.49
C VAL A 131 -4.89 7.36 16.59
N HIS A 132 -4.62 6.08 16.40
CA HIS A 132 -4.06 5.21 17.42
C HIS A 132 -2.77 4.54 16.97
N PHE A 133 -1.82 4.37 17.91
CA PHE A 133 -0.63 3.55 17.72
C PHE A 133 -0.96 2.11 18.08
N SER A 134 -0.87 1.21 17.12
CA SER A 134 -1.31 -0.18 17.21
C SER A 134 -0.21 -1.21 16.93
N ALA A 135 1.06 -0.82 16.99
CA ALA A 135 2.18 -1.73 16.69
C ALA A 135 2.32 -2.89 17.69
N ASP A 136 1.75 -2.76 18.90
CA ASP A 136 1.70 -3.80 19.93
C ASP A 136 0.54 -4.78 19.75
N ASP A 137 -0.34 -4.57 18.78
CA ASP A 137 -1.38 -5.55 18.46
C ASP A 137 -0.73 -6.86 17.96
N PRO A 138 -1.27 -8.03 18.37
CA PRO A 138 -0.75 -9.33 17.95
C PRO A 138 -0.57 -9.49 16.44
N LYS A 139 -1.40 -8.84 15.61
CA LYS A 139 -1.29 -8.88 14.16
C LYS A 139 -0.04 -8.14 13.64
N CYS A 140 0.25 -6.96 14.21
CA CYS A 140 1.45 -6.19 13.87
C CYS A 140 2.71 -6.87 14.43
N MET A 141 2.62 -7.47 15.61
CA MET A 141 3.72 -8.27 16.18
C MET A 141 4.05 -9.48 15.31
N ALA A 142 3.03 -10.24 14.85
CA ALA A 142 3.24 -11.35 13.93
C ALA A 142 3.88 -10.92 12.60
N ALA A 143 3.51 -9.74 12.08
CA ALA A 143 4.14 -9.15 10.90
C ALA A 143 5.62 -8.84 11.13
N MET A 144 5.99 -8.31 12.30
CA MET A 144 7.38 -8.05 12.67
C MET A 144 8.18 -9.34 12.82
N ASP A 145 7.62 -10.35 13.46
CA ASP A 145 8.26 -11.65 13.63
C ASP A 145 8.51 -12.33 12.26
N PHE A 146 7.57 -12.18 11.34
CA PHE A 146 7.74 -12.71 9.98
C PHE A 146 8.82 -11.93 9.20
N LEU A 147 8.87 -10.61 9.33
CA LEU A 147 9.92 -9.79 8.74
C LEU A 147 11.31 -10.18 9.27
N LEU A 148 11.43 -10.37 10.60
CA LEU A 148 12.67 -10.83 11.24
C LEU A 148 13.09 -12.21 10.74
N LYS A 149 12.14 -13.11 10.53
CA LYS A 149 12.39 -14.44 9.97
C LYS A 149 12.94 -14.36 8.54
N LEU A 150 12.33 -13.55 7.68
CA LEU A 150 12.82 -13.34 6.30
C LEU A 150 14.25 -12.79 6.30
N ARG A 151 14.55 -11.85 7.21
CA ARG A 151 15.89 -11.26 7.34
C ARG A 151 16.90 -12.27 7.88
N GLY A 152 16.55 -13.00 8.94
CA GLY A 152 17.40 -14.03 9.55
C GLY A 152 17.75 -15.17 8.59
N ASN A 153 16.86 -15.46 7.65
CA ASN A 153 17.07 -16.48 6.61
C ASN A 153 17.75 -15.91 5.34
N ASN A 154 18.20 -14.65 5.35
CA ASN A 154 18.81 -13.97 4.20
C ASN A 154 17.91 -13.93 2.95
N VAL A 155 16.60 -13.92 3.12
CA VAL A 155 15.63 -13.80 2.03
C VAL A 155 15.54 -12.36 1.53
N ILE A 156 15.72 -11.39 2.44
CA ILE A 156 15.73 -9.95 2.17
C ILE A 156 17.09 -9.34 2.53
N PRO A 157 17.48 -8.19 1.95
CA PRO A 157 18.72 -7.50 2.27
C PRO A 157 18.89 -7.21 3.76
N GLN A 158 20.14 -7.23 4.24
CA GLN A 158 20.48 -6.95 5.65
C GLN A 158 20.42 -5.46 5.97
N GLU A 159 20.59 -4.61 4.97
CA GLU A 159 20.51 -3.16 5.08
C GLU A 159 19.45 -2.63 4.11
N ASP A 160 18.71 -1.60 4.52
CA ASP A 160 17.77 -0.93 3.64
C ASP A 160 18.53 -0.15 2.57
N SER A 161 18.12 -0.31 1.34
CA SER A 161 18.68 0.35 0.18
C SER A 161 17.60 1.16 -0.54
N PHE A 162 17.88 2.41 -0.86
CA PHE A 162 17.02 3.21 -1.75
C PHE A 162 17.02 2.70 -3.21
N ASN A 163 17.83 1.68 -3.51
CA ASN A 163 17.96 1.09 -4.83
C ASN A 163 17.28 -0.28 -4.95
N ASP A 164 16.40 -0.64 -4.04
CA ASP A 164 15.74 -1.96 -4.02
C ASP A 164 15.04 -2.26 -5.34
N TYR A 165 14.30 -1.29 -5.90
CA TYR A 165 13.66 -1.46 -7.20
C TYR A 165 14.67 -1.75 -8.33
N LYS A 166 15.88 -1.18 -8.29
CA LYS A 166 16.93 -1.47 -9.29
C LYS A 166 17.39 -2.91 -9.22
N MET A 167 17.50 -3.48 -8.02
CA MET A 167 17.85 -4.90 -7.88
C MET A 167 16.83 -5.80 -8.57
N PHE A 168 15.53 -5.47 -8.47
CA PHE A 168 14.50 -6.21 -9.20
C PHE A 168 14.62 -6.01 -10.71
N LEU A 169 14.76 -4.76 -11.18
CA LEU A 169 14.93 -4.43 -12.61
C LEU A 169 16.15 -5.08 -13.25
N GLU A 170 17.24 -5.24 -12.48
CA GLU A 170 18.48 -5.90 -12.90
C GLU A 170 18.38 -7.43 -12.84
N GLY A 171 17.23 -7.99 -12.46
CA GLY A 171 17.05 -9.42 -12.33
C GLY A 171 17.78 -10.06 -11.15
N LYS A 172 18.03 -9.30 -10.07
CA LYS A 172 18.71 -9.72 -8.85
C LYS A 172 17.76 -9.99 -7.67
N ALA A 173 16.44 -9.92 -7.89
CA ALA A 173 15.44 -10.20 -6.88
C ALA A 173 14.25 -10.96 -7.47
N GLY A 174 13.74 -11.95 -6.72
CA GLY A 174 12.58 -12.75 -7.12
C GLY A 174 11.27 -12.01 -7.00
N PHE A 175 11.13 -11.25 -5.92
CA PHE A 175 9.91 -10.53 -5.58
C PHE A 175 10.20 -9.08 -5.16
N ILE A 176 9.23 -8.20 -5.42
CA ILE A 176 9.18 -6.85 -4.87
C ILE A 176 7.72 -6.42 -4.67
N PRO A 177 7.31 -6.05 -3.45
CA PRO A 177 6.06 -5.33 -3.25
C PRO A 177 6.25 -3.89 -3.72
N GLU A 178 5.42 -3.45 -4.67
CA GLU A 178 5.54 -2.12 -5.28
C GLU A 178 4.16 -1.62 -5.76
N TYR A 179 4.04 -0.33 -5.99
CA TYR A 179 2.81 0.30 -6.43
C TYR A 179 2.50 0.00 -7.90
N LEU A 180 1.22 -0.11 -8.24
CA LEU A 180 0.76 -0.30 -9.62
C LEU A 180 1.15 0.87 -10.54
N GLU A 181 1.36 2.06 -9.99
CA GLU A 181 1.84 3.24 -10.73
C GLU A 181 3.15 2.98 -11.47
N ARG A 182 4.01 2.11 -10.93
CA ARG A 182 5.31 1.77 -11.54
C ARG A 182 5.18 1.11 -12.92
N LEU A 183 4.07 0.47 -13.22
CA LEU A 183 3.82 -0.10 -14.55
C LEU A 183 3.78 0.95 -15.67
N GLN A 184 3.46 2.21 -15.34
CA GLN A 184 3.37 3.31 -16.29
C GLN A 184 4.76 3.83 -16.72
N HIS A 185 5.82 3.53 -15.98
CA HIS A 185 7.15 4.05 -16.22
C HIS A 185 7.93 3.20 -17.24
N LYS A 186 8.10 3.73 -18.44
CA LYS A 186 8.83 3.06 -19.54
C LYS A 186 10.29 2.78 -19.20
N ASP A 187 10.92 3.65 -18.42
CA ASP A 187 12.32 3.51 -17.98
C ASP A 187 12.48 2.63 -16.74
N GLY A 188 11.38 2.13 -16.21
CA GLY A 188 11.33 1.20 -15.09
C GLY A 188 10.93 -0.20 -15.53
N TYR A 189 9.81 -0.68 -14.97
CA TYR A 189 9.31 -2.03 -15.26
C TYR A 189 8.99 -2.27 -16.74
N GLY A 190 8.54 -1.24 -17.47
CA GLY A 190 8.32 -1.31 -18.91
C GLY A 190 9.59 -1.66 -19.71
N GLY A 191 10.78 -1.24 -19.23
CA GLY A 191 12.09 -1.51 -19.84
C GLY A 191 12.83 -2.73 -19.28
N MET A 192 12.29 -3.41 -18.28
CA MET A 192 12.92 -4.58 -17.65
C MET A 192 13.15 -5.70 -18.67
N GLN A 193 14.39 -6.27 -18.66
CA GLN A 193 14.77 -7.34 -19.59
C GLN A 193 14.09 -8.67 -19.23
N ASP A 194 14.06 -9.00 -17.93
CA ASP A 194 13.38 -10.20 -17.47
C ASP A 194 11.87 -10.02 -17.56
N ASP A 195 11.17 -11.09 -17.86
CA ASP A 195 9.72 -11.11 -17.80
C ASP A 195 9.25 -11.16 -16.34
N PHE A 196 8.16 -10.46 -16.04
CA PHE A 196 7.57 -10.38 -14.72
C PHE A 196 6.05 -10.56 -14.75
N GLY A 197 5.49 -10.93 -13.63
CA GLY A 197 4.05 -10.97 -13.42
C GLY A 197 3.64 -10.26 -12.13
N LEU A 198 2.33 -10.13 -11.92
CA LEU A 198 1.72 -9.47 -10.78
C LEU A 198 0.76 -10.40 -10.05
N VAL A 199 0.81 -10.40 -8.74
CA VAL A 199 -0.20 -10.98 -7.85
C VAL A 199 -0.46 -10.03 -6.68
N MET A 200 -1.54 -10.24 -5.94
CA MET A 200 -1.77 -9.54 -4.68
C MET A 200 -0.61 -9.80 -3.71
N PHE A 201 -0.39 -8.87 -2.77
CA PHE A 201 0.51 -9.15 -1.65
C PHE A 201 0.04 -10.41 -0.91
N PRO A 202 0.93 -11.35 -0.50
CA PRO A 202 0.52 -12.59 0.13
C PRO A 202 -0.22 -12.35 1.44
N LYS A 203 -1.21 -13.17 1.73
CA LYS A 203 -1.98 -13.11 2.97
C LYS A 203 -1.43 -14.07 4.02
N PRO A 204 -1.64 -13.83 5.32
CA PRO A 204 -1.33 -14.82 6.33
C PRO A 204 -2.24 -16.05 6.18
N GLU A 205 -1.83 -17.17 6.76
CA GLU A 205 -2.61 -18.39 6.79
C GLU A 205 -3.95 -18.18 7.48
N GLY A 206 -5.01 -18.69 6.88
CA GLY A 206 -6.37 -18.57 7.43
C GLY A 206 -7.08 -17.25 7.15
N ALA A 207 -6.42 -16.25 6.57
CA ALA A 207 -7.10 -15.04 6.13
C ALA A 207 -8.05 -15.34 4.97
N SER A 208 -9.24 -14.75 5.00
CA SER A 208 -10.29 -14.99 3.99
C SER A 208 -10.01 -14.30 2.66
N SER A 209 -9.31 -13.16 2.66
CA SER A 209 -9.06 -12.34 1.47
C SER A 209 -7.64 -11.79 1.45
N TYR A 210 -7.18 -11.44 0.26
CA TYR A 210 -6.01 -10.58 0.08
C TYR A 210 -6.40 -9.13 0.35
N ILE A 211 -5.46 -8.32 0.82
CA ILE A 211 -5.65 -6.87 1.04
C ILE A 211 -4.53 -6.14 0.30
N SER A 212 -4.89 -5.11 -0.46
CA SER A 212 -3.95 -4.17 -1.05
C SER A 212 -4.02 -2.86 -0.29
N ILE A 213 -2.86 -2.35 0.13
CA ILE A 213 -2.77 -1.03 0.73
C ILE A 213 -2.69 0.04 -0.36
N ASN A 214 -3.48 1.09 -0.23
CA ASN A 214 -3.37 2.30 -1.03
C ASN A 214 -2.77 3.43 -0.17
N ASP A 215 -1.51 3.76 -0.43
CA ASP A 215 -0.79 4.83 0.27
C ASP A 215 -0.88 6.17 -0.46
N TRP A 216 -1.34 6.18 -1.71
CA TRP A 216 -1.41 7.36 -2.56
C TRP A 216 -2.85 7.74 -2.86
N PHE A 217 -3.39 8.54 -2.01
CA PHE A 217 -4.70 9.14 -2.22
C PHE A 217 -4.57 10.65 -2.07
N SER A 218 -5.34 11.38 -2.83
CA SER A 218 -5.41 12.84 -2.78
C SER A 218 -6.85 13.30 -2.63
N GLY A 219 -7.02 14.43 -1.99
CA GLY A 219 -8.31 15.06 -1.82
C GLY A 219 -8.26 16.53 -2.16
N TRP A 220 -9.41 17.09 -2.41
CA TRP A 220 -9.63 18.49 -2.66
C TRP A 220 -10.06 19.18 -1.38
N ALA A 221 -9.47 20.34 -1.09
CA ALA A 221 -9.79 21.14 0.09
C ALA A 221 -10.00 22.60 -0.32
N ILE A 222 -10.78 23.33 0.46
CA ILE A 222 -10.97 24.78 0.31
C ILE A 222 -10.19 25.47 1.43
N LEU A 223 -9.29 26.38 1.06
CA LEU A 223 -8.49 27.11 2.04
C LEU A 223 -9.34 28.18 2.77
N THR A 224 -9.05 28.39 4.05
CA THR A 224 -9.54 29.58 4.77
C THR A 224 -8.97 30.84 4.11
N GLY A 225 -9.75 31.90 4.02
CA GLY A 225 -9.32 33.14 3.37
C GLY A 225 -9.61 33.23 1.86
N VAL A 226 -10.18 32.18 1.24
CA VAL A 226 -10.78 32.29 -0.10
C VAL A 226 -11.96 33.26 -0.05
N LYS A 227 -12.01 34.23 -0.98
CA LYS A 227 -13.01 35.30 -0.95
C LYS A 227 -14.44 34.84 -1.28
N GLU A 228 -14.60 33.82 -2.10
CA GLU A 228 -15.91 33.31 -2.56
C GLU A 228 -15.90 31.75 -2.48
N PRO A 229 -15.85 31.21 -1.26
CA PRO A 229 -15.68 29.75 -1.08
C PRO A 229 -16.86 28.93 -1.63
N GLU A 230 -18.07 29.49 -1.67
CA GLU A 230 -19.24 28.84 -2.26
C GLU A 230 -19.06 28.63 -3.77
N LYS A 231 -18.46 29.59 -4.47
CA LYS A 231 -18.13 29.42 -5.90
C LYS A 231 -17.05 28.38 -6.11
N VAL A 232 -16.05 28.34 -5.22
CA VAL A 232 -15.01 27.30 -5.26
C VAL A 232 -15.63 25.92 -5.03
N ALA A 233 -16.58 25.78 -4.11
CA ALA A 233 -17.29 24.54 -3.87
C ALA A 233 -18.09 24.08 -5.11
N LEU A 234 -18.75 25.00 -5.83
CA LEU A 234 -19.42 24.67 -7.10
C LEU A 234 -18.44 24.21 -8.19
N VAL A 235 -17.27 24.86 -8.30
CA VAL A 235 -16.22 24.43 -9.23
C VAL A 235 -15.68 23.07 -8.84
N LEU A 236 -15.45 22.83 -7.55
CA LEU A 236 -15.00 21.54 -7.03
C LEU A 236 -16.02 20.44 -7.32
N ASN A 237 -17.32 20.72 -7.14
CA ASN A 237 -18.38 19.77 -7.50
C ASN A 237 -18.33 19.40 -8.98
N ALA A 238 -18.14 20.38 -9.87
CA ALA A 238 -18.04 20.16 -11.30
C ALA A 238 -16.77 19.37 -11.70
N LEU A 239 -15.64 19.66 -11.03
CA LEU A 239 -14.37 18.94 -11.28
C LEU A 239 -14.40 17.47 -10.84
N THR A 240 -15.30 17.13 -9.93
CA THR A 240 -15.45 15.78 -9.40
C THR A 240 -16.60 15.01 -10.05
N GLU A 241 -17.24 15.55 -11.08
CA GLU A 241 -18.21 14.80 -11.87
C GLU A 241 -17.53 13.65 -12.62
N PRO A 242 -18.20 12.50 -12.73
CA PRO A 242 -17.69 11.34 -13.46
C PRO A 242 -17.31 11.69 -14.91
N LEU A 243 -16.12 11.28 -15.33
CA LEU A 243 -15.64 11.48 -16.70
C LEU A 243 -16.38 10.60 -17.72
N TYR A 244 -16.90 9.47 -17.26
CA TYR A 244 -17.57 8.46 -18.06
C TYR A 244 -18.97 8.24 -17.51
N PRO A 245 -20.03 8.72 -18.20
CA PRO A 245 -21.42 8.43 -17.82
C PRO A 245 -21.78 6.95 -18.05
N ASP A 246 -21.07 6.27 -18.97
CA ASP A 246 -21.23 4.85 -19.24
C ASP A 246 -20.16 4.03 -18.55
N ARG A 247 -20.55 3.30 -17.51
CA ARG A 247 -19.65 2.43 -16.71
C ARG A 247 -19.07 1.27 -17.53
N GLU A 248 -19.75 0.76 -18.54
CA GLU A 248 -19.26 -0.31 -19.40
C GLU A 248 -18.13 0.22 -20.31
N GLU A 249 -18.30 1.40 -20.90
CA GLU A 249 -17.27 2.06 -21.71
C GLU A 249 -16.04 2.39 -20.86
N MET A 250 -16.25 2.91 -19.66
CA MET A 250 -15.17 3.15 -18.71
C MET A 250 -14.38 1.87 -18.41
N GLN A 251 -15.06 0.77 -18.08
CA GLN A 251 -14.43 -0.50 -17.76
C GLN A 251 -13.61 -1.07 -18.94
N LYS A 252 -14.13 -0.94 -20.17
CA LYS A 252 -13.40 -1.34 -21.40
C LYS A 252 -12.11 -0.52 -21.55
N THR A 253 -12.21 0.79 -21.36
CA THR A 253 -11.05 1.69 -21.44
C THR A 253 -10.02 1.36 -20.38
N GLN A 254 -10.42 1.16 -19.14
CA GLN A 254 -9.55 0.75 -18.04
C GLN A 254 -8.85 -0.58 -18.34
N ASN A 255 -9.59 -1.61 -18.74
CA ASN A 255 -9.03 -2.92 -19.05
C ASN A 255 -8.04 -2.87 -20.21
N SER A 256 -8.34 -2.11 -21.26
CA SER A 256 -7.41 -1.91 -22.38
C SER A 256 -6.11 -1.25 -21.93
N THR A 257 -6.20 -0.26 -21.05
CA THR A 257 -5.02 0.43 -20.51
C THR A 257 -4.21 -0.50 -19.60
N TYR A 258 -4.85 -1.21 -18.66
CA TYR A 258 -4.15 -2.15 -17.79
C TYR A 258 -3.46 -3.26 -18.58
N MET A 259 -4.12 -3.80 -19.61
CA MET A 259 -3.52 -4.78 -20.51
C MET A 259 -2.27 -4.23 -21.21
N SER A 260 -2.21 -2.93 -21.49
CA SER A 260 -1.01 -2.31 -22.08
C SER A 260 0.16 -2.16 -21.11
N TRP A 261 -0.08 -2.24 -19.81
CA TRP A 261 0.92 -2.12 -18.75
C TRP A 261 1.51 -3.46 -18.30
N VAL A 262 0.69 -4.51 -18.30
CA VAL A 262 1.12 -5.85 -17.91
C VAL A 262 1.74 -6.61 -19.08
N ARG A 263 2.44 -7.71 -18.80
CA ARG A 263 3.13 -8.51 -19.83
C ARG A 263 2.39 -9.81 -20.16
N ASP A 264 1.35 -10.15 -19.38
CA ASP A 264 0.55 -11.37 -19.57
C ASP A 264 -0.87 -11.21 -19.03
N GLU A 265 -1.74 -12.10 -19.47
CA GLU A 265 -3.16 -12.13 -19.07
C GLU A 265 -3.34 -12.49 -17.59
N GLY A 266 -2.46 -13.34 -17.02
CA GLY A 266 -2.55 -13.75 -15.60
C GLY A 266 -2.41 -12.57 -14.65
N SER A 267 -1.60 -11.58 -15.00
CA SER A 267 -1.44 -10.34 -14.24
C SER A 267 -2.70 -9.46 -14.24
N MET A 268 -3.62 -9.65 -15.20
CA MET A 268 -4.87 -8.87 -15.24
C MET A 268 -5.81 -9.20 -14.07
N ASP A 269 -5.73 -10.41 -13.52
CA ASP A 269 -6.58 -10.83 -12.39
C ASP A 269 -6.32 -10.02 -11.11
N VAL A 270 -5.18 -9.32 -11.02
CA VAL A 270 -4.84 -8.49 -9.86
C VAL A 270 -5.73 -7.25 -9.76
N PHE A 271 -6.10 -6.61 -10.87
CA PHE A 271 -6.82 -5.33 -10.85
C PHE A 271 -8.23 -5.42 -10.23
N PRO A 272 -9.09 -6.40 -10.57
CA PRO A 272 -10.37 -6.56 -9.91
C PRO A 272 -10.22 -6.93 -8.42
N LEU A 273 -9.19 -7.69 -8.05
CA LEU A 273 -8.91 -8.02 -6.65
C LEU A 273 -8.47 -6.80 -5.86
N VAL A 274 -7.60 -5.97 -6.42
CA VAL A 274 -7.20 -4.68 -5.82
C VAL A 274 -8.43 -3.80 -5.63
N LYS A 275 -9.26 -3.64 -6.66
CA LYS A 275 -10.48 -2.83 -6.59
C LYS A 275 -11.41 -3.28 -5.47
N ALA A 276 -11.57 -4.59 -5.29
CA ALA A 276 -12.46 -5.16 -4.28
C ALA A 276 -11.88 -5.12 -2.85
N ASN A 277 -10.55 -5.12 -2.70
CA ASN A 277 -9.88 -5.35 -1.42
C ASN A 277 -8.83 -4.26 -1.09
N SER A 278 -8.95 -3.09 -1.71
CA SER A 278 -8.12 -1.94 -1.38
C SER A 278 -8.52 -1.37 -0.03
N VAL A 279 -7.52 -1.06 0.79
CA VAL A 279 -7.69 -0.27 2.01
C VAL A 279 -6.80 0.95 1.93
N ILE A 280 -7.36 2.11 2.28
CA ILE A 280 -6.59 3.35 2.29
C ILE A 280 -5.75 3.41 3.55
N SER A 281 -4.49 3.74 3.38
CA SER A 281 -3.52 3.80 4.46
C SER A 281 -3.76 5.03 5.34
N PRO A 282 -3.88 4.90 6.67
CA PRO A 282 -3.90 6.03 7.58
C PRO A 282 -2.50 6.63 7.82
N MET A 283 -1.48 6.20 7.08
CA MET A 283 -0.08 6.61 7.29
C MET A 283 0.17 8.11 7.15
N GLY A 284 -0.70 8.85 6.47
CA GLY A 284 -0.64 10.31 6.46
C GLY A 284 -0.70 10.93 7.86
N PHE A 285 -1.39 10.29 8.81
CA PHE A 285 -1.44 10.70 10.21
C PHE A 285 -0.19 10.29 11.00
N ALA A 286 0.61 9.36 10.48
CA ALA A 286 1.85 8.93 11.13
C ALA A 286 2.99 9.95 10.99
N SER A 287 2.86 10.95 10.11
CA SER A 287 3.93 11.92 9.79
C SER A 287 4.72 12.43 11.01
N PRO A 288 4.12 12.76 12.17
CA PRO A 288 4.85 13.20 13.34
C PRO A 288 5.73 12.13 14.00
N VAL A 289 5.44 10.84 13.78
CA VAL A 289 6.10 9.70 14.45
C VAL A 289 6.78 8.73 13.48
N ASP A 290 6.51 8.84 12.18
CA ASP A 290 6.97 7.89 11.15
C ASP A 290 8.50 7.73 11.09
N ALA A 291 9.22 8.84 11.10
CA ALA A 291 10.70 8.79 11.02
C ALA A 291 11.31 8.07 12.24
N GLN A 292 10.77 8.32 13.42
CA GLN A 292 11.23 7.66 14.65
C GLN A 292 10.84 6.19 14.67
N TRP A 293 9.63 5.85 14.15
CA TRP A 293 9.22 4.46 14.03
C TRP A 293 10.10 3.67 13.08
N LYS A 294 10.47 4.24 11.92
CA LYS A 294 11.42 3.65 10.98
C LYS A 294 12.77 3.38 11.66
N GLU A 295 13.24 4.29 12.52
CA GLU A 295 14.45 4.08 13.30
C GLU A 295 14.30 2.90 14.29
N GLN A 296 13.16 2.79 14.99
CA GLN A 296 12.90 1.65 15.88
C GLN A 296 12.85 0.32 15.12
N VAL A 297 12.17 0.28 13.97
CA VAL A 297 12.17 -0.91 13.09
C VAL A 297 13.59 -1.28 12.68
N GLY A 298 14.42 -0.30 12.31
CA GLY A 298 15.83 -0.52 12.01
C GLY A 298 16.61 -1.14 13.17
N LYS A 299 16.41 -0.67 14.41
CA LYS A 299 17.04 -1.24 15.63
C LYS A 299 16.57 -2.66 15.91
N ILE A 300 15.28 -2.94 15.73
CA ILE A 300 14.72 -4.30 15.84
C ILE A 300 15.40 -5.24 14.86
N LEU A 301 15.48 -4.83 13.60
CA LEU A 301 16.08 -5.63 12.54
C LEU A 301 17.57 -5.90 12.71
N LYS A 302 18.30 -5.00 13.36
CA LYS A 302 19.73 -5.18 13.73
C LYS A 302 19.91 -6.03 14.99
N GLY A 303 18.83 -6.40 15.67
CA GLY A 303 18.90 -7.12 16.94
C GLY A 303 19.34 -6.25 18.12
N GLU A 304 19.36 -4.92 17.96
CA GLU A 304 19.73 -3.98 19.04
C GLU A 304 18.62 -3.91 20.09
N LYS A 305 17.37 -4.17 19.70
CA LYS A 305 16.20 -4.22 20.57
C LYS A 305 15.24 -5.34 20.14
N THR A 306 14.49 -5.88 21.10
CA THR A 306 13.31 -6.67 20.77
C THR A 306 12.16 -5.77 20.32
N SER A 307 11.18 -6.32 19.58
CA SER A 307 9.97 -5.59 19.17
C SER A 307 9.25 -5.00 20.38
N ALA A 308 9.11 -5.78 21.45
CA ALA A 308 8.47 -5.34 22.70
C ALA A 308 9.19 -4.15 23.34
N GLN A 309 10.54 -4.17 23.42
CA GLN A 309 11.33 -3.07 23.96
C GLN A 309 11.19 -1.79 23.14
N ALA A 310 11.29 -1.90 21.81
CA ALA A 310 11.16 -0.77 20.91
C ALA A 310 9.77 -0.12 20.98
N ILE A 311 8.73 -0.93 21.01
CA ILE A 311 7.34 -0.46 21.16
C ILE A 311 7.12 0.22 22.51
N GLN A 312 7.55 -0.42 23.61
CA GLN A 312 7.38 0.12 24.96
C GLN A 312 8.06 1.49 25.12
N GLU A 313 9.21 1.70 24.48
CA GLU A 313 9.96 2.95 24.54
C GLU A 313 9.20 4.14 23.93
N VAL A 314 8.46 3.89 22.84
CA VAL A 314 7.80 4.96 22.08
C VAL A 314 6.29 5.06 22.32
N LYS A 315 5.68 4.04 22.90
CA LYS A 315 4.21 3.89 22.97
C LYS A 315 3.52 5.10 23.60
N SER A 316 3.98 5.55 24.78
CA SER A 316 3.36 6.69 25.46
C SER A 316 3.46 7.97 24.62
N GLN A 317 4.67 8.29 24.16
CA GLN A 317 4.91 9.48 23.35
C GLN A 317 4.09 9.47 22.05
N TYR A 318 3.99 8.32 21.38
CA TYR A 318 3.25 8.21 20.11
C TYR A 318 1.75 8.29 20.34
N THR A 319 1.23 7.66 21.39
CA THR A 319 -0.17 7.80 21.78
C THR A 319 -0.51 9.25 22.05
N ASP A 320 0.24 9.95 22.88
CA ASP A 320 0.02 11.37 23.21
C ASP A 320 0.08 12.26 21.96
N THR A 321 1.05 11.98 21.06
CA THR A 321 1.24 12.76 19.82
C THR A 321 0.06 12.56 18.87
N LEU A 322 -0.40 11.32 18.69
CA LEU A 322 -1.48 10.98 17.75
C LEU A 322 -2.85 11.43 18.27
N GLU A 323 -3.11 11.27 19.58
CA GLU A 323 -4.31 11.79 20.22
C GLU A 323 -4.34 13.34 20.15
N GLY A 324 -3.18 13.98 20.27
CA GLY A 324 -3.06 15.44 20.11
C GLY A 324 -3.46 15.93 18.73
N LEU A 325 -3.26 15.13 17.65
CA LEU A 325 -3.73 15.50 16.32
C LEU A 325 -5.26 15.62 16.25
N TRP A 326 -5.97 14.82 17.05
CA TRP A 326 -7.43 14.82 17.06
C TRP A 326 -8.02 16.02 17.80
N THR A 327 -7.34 16.50 18.84
CA THR A 327 -7.77 17.62 19.68
C THR A 327 -7.43 18.99 19.11
N LEU A 328 -6.49 19.10 18.16
CA LEU A 328 -6.10 20.37 17.50
C LEU A 328 -7.21 21.00 16.64
N THR A 329 -8.36 20.40 16.53
CA THR A 329 -9.48 20.82 15.68
C THR A 329 -10.65 21.44 16.45
N GLU A 330 -10.56 21.54 17.76
CA GLU A 330 -11.43 22.35 18.58
C GLU A 330 -10.91 23.80 18.67
#